data_9a88b6f5530e0585e27227a82e2dbc35
#
_entry.id   9a88b6f5530e0585e27227a82e2dbc35
#
_cell.length_a   1.000
_cell.length_b   1.000
_cell.length_c   1.000
_cell.angle_alpha   90.00
_cell.angle_beta   90.00
_cell.angle_gamma   90.00
#
_symmetry.space_group_name_H-M   'P 1'
#
loop_
_entity.id
_entity.type
_entity.pdbx_description
1 polymer ?
#
loop_
_entity_poly.entity_id
_entity_poly.type
_entity_poly.pdbx_seq_one_letter_code
_entity_poly.pdbx_strand_id
1 'polypeptide(L)'
;MLLHGLLPGSVAIAQVELSAPMQPLFAAERACLKGAYARRWREFAAGRTCARRALARLGQPPVAIPASDDRTPLWPSGYIGCISHSREKCIAAVAAKSGAVAAIGVDIERSDAVSPDLAQEILDKEEQLWLSLQPPAWRTTALTALFSAKECIFKCQFPISHRMFGFEALTVTLALEDGWFAGRFNENVSPFRAGDYLGGKIALAEGHVVTAMTLPAIGSTSMVRTLGDFAREQCQQRHDTIAVTSP
;
A
#
# COMPACT_ATOMS: atom_id res chain seq x y z
N MET A 1 12.89 2.92 10.97
CA MET A 1 11.43 2.76 10.69
C MET A 1 11.25 2.73 9.19
N LEU A 2 10.66 1.66 8.67
CA LEU A 2 10.59 1.34 7.24
C LEU A 2 9.83 2.37 6.37
N LEU A 3 8.82 3.04 6.92
CA LEU A 3 8.05 4.09 6.22
C LEU A 3 8.72 5.48 6.23
N HIS A 4 9.89 5.64 6.84
CA HIS A 4 10.51 6.95 6.95
C HIS A 4 10.89 7.50 5.57
N GLY A 5 10.44 8.72 5.27
CA GLY A 5 10.68 9.36 3.97
C GLY A 5 9.77 8.92 2.82
N LEU A 6 8.90 7.90 3.03
CA LEU A 6 7.99 7.43 1.99
C LEU A 6 6.65 8.20 1.97
N LEU A 7 6.29 8.86 3.06
CA LEU A 7 5.04 9.60 3.21
C LEU A 7 5.29 11.05 3.61
N PRO A 8 4.37 11.99 3.30
CA PRO A 8 4.46 13.37 3.75
C PRO A 8 4.55 13.50 5.27
N GLY A 9 5.21 14.56 5.77
CA GLY A 9 5.37 14.82 7.21
C GLY A 9 4.05 15.03 7.98
N SER A 10 2.95 15.29 7.28
CA SER A 10 1.60 15.36 7.87
C SER A 10 0.99 13.99 8.20
N VAL A 11 1.61 12.91 7.76
CA VAL A 11 1.19 11.52 8.03
C VAL A 11 2.00 10.97 9.20
N ALA A 12 1.34 10.67 10.30
CA ALA A 12 1.94 9.97 11.42
C ALA A 12 2.07 8.48 11.10
N ILE A 13 3.27 7.93 11.28
CA ILE A 13 3.58 6.53 10.99
C ILE A 13 3.98 5.79 12.26
N ALA A 14 3.68 4.51 12.35
CA ALA A 14 4.17 3.62 13.41
C ALA A 14 4.52 2.25 12.85
N GLN A 15 5.37 1.54 13.58
CA GLN A 15 5.79 0.18 13.26
C GLN A 15 5.90 -0.62 14.55
N VAL A 16 5.54 -1.89 14.50
CA VAL A 16 5.74 -2.87 15.57
C VAL A 16 6.19 -4.20 14.99
N GLU A 17 7.01 -4.92 15.74
CA GLU A 17 7.31 -6.33 15.47
C GLU A 17 6.13 -7.20 15.97
N LEU A 18 5.72 -8.22 15.22
CA LEU A 18 4.63 -9.11 15.65
C LEU A 18 5.01 -9.95 16.89
N SER A 19 6.30 -10.11 17.18
CA SER A 19 6.80 -10.76 18.40
C SER A 19 6.75 -9.85 19.64
N ALA A 20 6.62 -8.54 19.46
CA ALA A 20 6.61 -7.59 20.58
C ALA A 20 5.30 -7.67 21.37
N PRO A 21 5.30 -7.20 22.65
CA PRO A 21 4.08 -7.04 23.43
C PRO A 21 3.09 -6.07 22.75
N MET A 22 1.83 -6.49 22.62
CA MET A 22 0.76 -5.70 22.03
C MET A 22 -0.09 -5.01 23.10
N GLN A 23 -0.65 -3.85 22.76
CA GLN A 23 -1.65 -3.21 23.60
C GLN A 23 -2.92 -4.08 23.66
N PRO A 24 -3.62 -4.11 24.81
CA PRO A 24 -4.89 -4.79 24.91
C PRO A 24 -5.89 -4.28 23.86
N LEU A 25 -6.67 -5.21 23.29
CA LEU A 25 -7.77 -4.86 22.41
C LEU A 25 -8.98 -4.35 23.20
N PHE A 26 -9.64 -3.35 22.67
CA PHE A 26 -10.93 -2.89 23.20
C PHE A 26 -12.04 -3.92 22.94
N ALA A 27 -13.15 -3.84 23.67
CA ALA A 27 -14.27 -4.79 23.53
C ALA A 27 -14.81 -4.84 22.08
N ALA A 28 -14.97 -3.67 21.44
CA ALA A 28 -15.43 -3.58 20.06
C ALA A 28 -14.46 -4.23 19.06
N GLU A 29 -13.15 -4.14 19.32
CA GLU A 29 -12.13 -4.78 18.50
C GLU A 29 -12.11 -6.30 18.68
N ARG A 30 -12.28 -6.79 19.92
CA ARG A 30 -12.38 -8.23 20.19
C ARG A 30 -13.62 -8.86 19.53
N ALA A 31 -14.71 -8.12 19.44
CA ALA A 31 -15.94 -8.58 18.78
C ALA A 31 -15.70 -8.93 17.29
N CYS A 32 -14.78 -8.24 16.61
CA CYS A 32 -14.40 -8.50 15.21
C CYS A 32 -13.61 -9.81 15.03
N LEU A 33 -13.18 -10.45 16.11
CA LEU A 33 -12.29 -11.62 16.07
C LEU A 33 -12.98 -12.93 16.53
N LYS A 34 -14.30 -12.93 16.65
CA LYS A 34 -15.05 -14.16 17.00
C LYS A 34 -14.72 -15.28 16.01
N GLY A 35 -14.25 -16.42 16.51
CA GLY A 35 -13.86 -17.58 15.70
C GLY A 35 -12.51 -17.45 14.97
N ALA A 36 -11.76 -16.36 15.18
CA ALA A 36 -10.46 -16.19 14.54
C ALA A 36 -9.37 -17.06 15.20
N TYR A 37 -8.41 -17.52 14.40
CA TYR A 37 -7.24 -18.27 14.87
C TYR A 37 -6.25 -17.35 15.60
N ALA A 38 -5.37 -17.94 16.44
CA ALA A 38 -4.37 -17.23 17.25
C ALA A 38 -3.47 -16.28 16.42
N ARG A 39 -3.07 -16.70 15.21
CA ARG A 39 -2.30 -15.87 14.30
C ARG A 39 -3.07 -14.61 13.90
N ARG A 40 -4.35 -14.74 13.52
CA ARG A 40 -5.19 -13.59 13.16
C ARG A 40 -5.40 -12.63 14.34
N TRP A 41 -5.53 -13.17 15.56
CA TRP A 41 -5.58 -12.36 16.78
C TRP A 41 -4.32 -11.51 16.93
N ARG A 42 -3.15 -12.11 16.73
CA ARG A 42 -1.86 -11.42 16.86
C ARG A 42 -1.70 -10.33 15.80
N GLU A 43 -1.96 -10.64 14.53
CA GLU A 43 -1.91 -9.68 13.42
C GLU A 43 -2.85 -8.49 13.66
N PHE A 44 -4.07 -8.75 14.08
CA PHE A 44 -5.06 -7.72 14.37
C PHE A 44 -4.64 -6.86 15.56
N ALA A 45 -4.16 -7.45 16.65
CA ALA A 45 -3.67 -6.71 17.82
C ALA A 45 -2.43 -5.85 17.48
N ALA A 46 -1.52 -6.37 16.64
CA ALA A 46 -0.39 -5.61 16.13
C ALA A 46 -0.85 -4.40 15.31
N GLY A 47 -1.81 -4.60 14.39
CA GLY A 47 -2.40 -3.53 13.60
C GLY A 47 -3.01 -2.43 14.46
N ARG A 48 -3.78 -2.80 15.50
CA ARG A 48 -4.42 -1.83 16.39
C ARG A 48 -3.42 -1.12 17.30
N THR A 49 -2.41 -1.85 17.79
CA THR A 49 -1.29 -1.25 18.53
C THR A 49 -0.55 -0.23 17.68
N CYS A 50 -0.24 -0.58 16.44
CA CYS A 50 0.44 0.28 15.49
C CYS A 50 -0.39 1.53 15.17
N ALA A 51 -1.67 1.35 14.85
CA ALA A 51 -2.59 2.44 14.55
C ALA A 51 -2.76 3.42 15.73
N ARG A 52 -2.93 2.92 16.96
CA ARG A 52 -3.00 3.77 18.16
C ARG A 52 -1.70 4.53 18.43
N ARG A 53 -0.53 3.92 18.17
CA ARG A 53 0.76 4.62 18.27
C ARG A 53 0.88 5.75 17.25
N ALA A 54 0.38 5.56 16.03
CA ALA A 54 0.34 6.60 15.01
C ALA A 54 -0.66 7.72 15.39
N LEU A 55 -1.86 7.36 15.85
CA LEU A 55 -2.87 8.32 16.35
C LEU A 55 -2.35 9.16 17.53
N ALA A 56 -1.63 8.54 18.47
CA ALA A 56 -1.05 9.24 19.63
C ALA A 56 -0.07 10.33 19.20
N ARG A 57 0.65 10.17 18.08
CA ARG A 57 1.52 11.22 17.52
C ARG A 57 0.76 12.42 16.97
N LEU A 58 -0.53 12.24 16.69
CA LEU A 58 -1.46 13.30 16.29
C LEU A 58 -2.28 13.84 17.48
N GLY A 59 -1.93 13.48 18.71
CA GLY A 59 -2.61 13.93 19.91
C GLY A 59 -3.90 13.17 20.25
N GLN A 60 -4.25 12.10 19.51
CA GLN A 60 -5.44 11.32 19.77
C GLN A 60 -5.21 10.35 20.94
N PRO A 61 -6.03 10.41 22.01
CA PRO A 61 -5.95 9.43 23.08
C PRO A 61 -6.32 8.01 22.58
N PRO A 62 -5.95 6.96 23.34
CA PRO A 62 -6.29 5.59 22.97
C PRO A 62 -7.79 5.38 22.75
N VAL A 63 -8.14 4.84 21.58
CA VAL A 63 -9.51 4.61 21.16
C VAL A 63 -9.63 3.27 20.43
N ALA A 64 -10.83 2.68 20.44
CA ALA A 64 -11.12 1.49 19.68
C ALA A 64 -11.07 1.78 18.15
N ILE A 65 -10.50 0.86 17.40
CA ILE A 65 -10.47 0.87 15.93
C ILE A 65 -11.01 -0.48 15.46
N PRO A 66 -12.33 -0.70 15.48
CA PRO A 66 -12.91 -1.96 15.03
C PRO A 66 -12.71 -2.13 13.51
N ALA A 67 -13.14 -3.27 12.97
CA ALA A 67 -13.21 -3.49 11.54
C ALA A 67 -14.67 -3.46 11.09
N SER A 68 -14.93 -2.94 9.91
CA SER A 68 -16.19 -3.08 9.19
C SER A 68 -16.35 -4.49 8.62
N ASP A 69 -17.49 -4.78 8.00
CA ASP A 69 -17.79 -6.08 7.39
C ASP A 69 -16.83 -6.42 6.23
N ASP A 70 -16.37 -5.42 5.50
CA ASP A 70 -15.34 -5.53 4.45
C ASP A 70 -13.90 -5.57 5.02
N ARG A 71 -13.74 -5.67 6.35
CA ARG A 71 -12.49 -5.74 7.10
C ARG A 71 -11.65 -4.46 7.11
N THR A 72 -12.16 -3.35 6.58
CA THR A 72 -11.46 -2.07 6.68
C THR A 72 -11.45 -1.54 8.11
N PRO A 73 -10.39 -0.87 8.56
CA PRO A 73 -10.35 -0.25 9.88
C PRO A 73 -11.35 0.92 9.96
N LEU A 74 -12.19 0.92 10.99
CA LEU A 74 -13.08 2.05 11.32
C LEU A 74 -12.30 3.06 12.15
N TRP A 75 -11.76 4.07 11.48
CA TRP A 75 -10.98 5.11 12.11
C TRP A 75 -11.84 6.03 12.98
N PRO A 76 -11.28 6.60 14.07
CA PRO A 76 -12.01 7.60 14.86
C PRO A 76 -12.34 8.82 13.99
N SER A 77 -13.43 9.53 14.37
CA SER A 77 -13.85 10.74 13.67
C SER A 77 -12.68 11.73 13.54
N GLY A 78 -12.52 12.32 12.36
CA GLY A 78 -11.46 13.28 12.08
C GLY A 78 -10.13 12.65 11.62
N TYR A 79 -10.03 11.32 11.49
CA TYR A 79 -8.81 10.65 11.05
C TYR A 79 -9.07 9.69 9.89
N ILE A 80 -8.03 9.50 9.10
CA ILE A 80 -7.93 8.48 8.05
C ILE A 80 -6.62 7.72 8.23
N GLY A 81 -6.54 6.51 7.71
CA GLY A 81 -5.30 5.76 7.79
C GLY A 81 -5.32 4.45 7.04
N CYS A 82 -4.18 3.77 7.09
CA CYS A 82 -3.98 2.45 6.51
C CYS A 82 -3.11 1.60 7.43
N ILE A 83 -3.36 0.31 7.45
CA ILE A 83 -2.61 -0.69 8.22
C ILE A 83 -2.20 -1.80 7.26
N SER A 84 -0.94 -2.23 7.34
CA SER A 84 -0.48 -3.45 6.68
C SER A 84 0.45 -4.24 7.61
N HIS A 85 0.60 -5.52 7.33
CA HIS A 85 1.48 -6.40 8.07
C HIS A 85 2.06 -7.52 7.21
N SER A 86 3.31 -7.81 7.41
CA SER A 86 3.96 -9.05 6.98
C SER A 86 3.80 -10.14 8.05
N ARG A 87 4.56 -11.22 7.91
CA ARG A 87 4.65 -12.26 8.96
C ARG A 87 5.38 -11.79 10.22
N GLU A 88 6.19 -10.74 10.14
CA GLU A 88 7.11 -10.30 11.19
C GLU A 88 6.78 -8.90 11.71
N LYS A 89 6.34 -8.02 10.84
CA LYS A 89 6.18 -6.59 11.13
C LYS A 89 4.77 -6.11 10.79
N CYS A 90 4.34 -5.10 11.52
CA CYS A 90 3.13 -4.35 11.20
C CYS A 90 3.46 -2.87 11.09
N ILE A 91 2.87 -2.20 10.14
CA ILE A 91 2.96 -0.75 9.91
C ILE A 91 1.57 -0.12 9.91
N ALA A 92 1.50 1.12 10.36
CA ALA A 92 0.31 1.96 10.23
C ALA A 92 0.72 3.38 9.86
N ALA A 93 -0.10 4.00 9.03
CA ALA A 93 0.00 5.40 8.63
C ALA A 93 -1.34 6.08 8.86
N VAL A 94 -1.36 7.24 9.51
CA VAL A 94 -2.58 7.96 9.90
C VAL A 94 -2.40 9.45 9.65
N ALA A 95 -3.45 10.10 9.18
CA ALA A 95 -3.49 11.56 9.02
C ALA A 95 -4.81 12.15 9.51
N ALA A 96 -4.83 13.46 9.82
CA ALA A 96 -6.06 14.17 10.09
C ALA A 96 -6.87 14.33 8.78
N LYS A 97 -8.17 14.06 8.84
CA LYS A 97 -9.10 14.15 7.68
C LYS A 97 -9.28 15.59 7.17
N SER A 98 -9.04 16.59 8.02
CA SER A 98 -9.07 18.00 7.68
C SER A 98 -7.80 18.49 6.96
N GLY A 99 -6.80 17.61 6.78
CA GLY A 99 -5.53 17.93 6.15
C GLY A 99 -5.57 17.80 4.62
N ALA A 100 -4.39 17.90 4.02
CA ALA A 100 -4.23 17.80 2.57
C ALA A 100 -4.36 16.37 2.00
N VAL A 101 -4.58 15.36 2.86
CA VAL A 101 -4.61 13.94 2.49
C VAL A 101 -6.03 13.40 2.56
N ALA A 102 -6.53 12.84 1.45
CA ALA A 102 -7.84 12.20 1.35
C ALA A 102 -7.80 10.70 1.60
N ALA A 103 -6.73 10.03 1.21
CA ALA A 103 -6.54 8.60 1.44
C ALA A 103 -5.07 8.25 1.58
N ILE A 104 -4.81 7.12 2.23
CA ILE A 104 -3.46 6.59 2.48
C ILE A 104 -3.46 5.11 2.10
N GLY A 105 -2.45 4.69 1.34
CA GLY A 105 -2.11 3.29 1.10
C GLY A 105 -0.72 3.00 1.68
N VAL A 106 -0.61 1.90 2.39
CA VAL A 106 0.70 1.32 2.78
C VAL A 106 0.63 -0.18 2.66
N ASP A 107 1.75 -0.76 2.25
CA ASP A 107 1.91 -2.19 2.27
C ASP A 107 3.31 -2.60 2.71
N ILE A 108 3.45 -3.77 3.33
CA ILE A 108 4.71 -4.35 3.77
C ILE A 108 4.68 -5.85 3.57
N GLU A 109 5.68 -6.34 2.83
CA GLU A 109 5.87 -7.76 2.60
C GLU A 109 7.34 -8.16 2.81
N ARG A 110 7.59 -9.41 3.20
CA ARG A 110 8.95 -9.94 3.09
C ARG A 110 9.35 -9.98 1.62
N SER A 111 10.60 -9.72 1.31
CA SER A 111 11.10 -9.69 -0.08
C SER A 111 10.91 -11.00 -0.85
N ASP A 112 10.63 -12.10 -0.14
CA ASP A 112 10.37 -13.44 -0.64
C ASP A 112 8.93 -13.93 -0.37
N ALA A 113 7.99 -13.05 -0.07
CA ALA A 113 6.65 -13.41 0.42
C ALA A 113 5.77 -14.05 -0.66
N VAL A 114 5.91 -13.60 -1.91
CA VAL A 114 5.07 -14.06 -3.02
C VAL A 114 5.75 -15.21 -3.76
N SER A 115 5.06 -16.38 -3.78
CA SER A 115 5.54 -17.53 -4.54
C SER A 115 5.51 -17.23 -6.05
N PRO A 116 6.55 -17.64 -6.81
CA PRO A 116 6.56 -17.50 -8.27
C PRO A 116 5.34 -18.11 -8.97
N ASP A 117 4.73 -19.13 -8.40
CA ASP A 117 3.53 -19.80 -8.96
C ASP A 117 2.32 -18.86 -9.03
N LEU A 118 2.28 -17.82 -8.19
CA LEU A 118 1.21 -16.82 -8.17
C LEU A 118 1.40 -15.71 -9.21
N ALA A 119 2.51 -15.70 -9.94
CA ALA A 119 2.82 -14.63 -10.89
C ALA A 119 1.73 -14.47 -11.96
N GLN A 120 1.15 -15.56 -12.44
CA GLN A 120 0.09 -15.53 -13.47
C GLN A 120 -1.24 -14.96 -12.94
N GLU A 121 -1.51 -15.08 -11.64
CA GLU A 121 -2.73 -14.57 -11.01
C GLU A 121 -2.59 -13.07 -10.65
N ILE A 122 -1.36 -12.64 -10.37
CA ILE A 122 -1.09 -11.27 -9.88
C ILE A 122 -0.74 -10.32 -11.02
N LEU A 123 0.01 -10.80 -12.01
CA LEU A 123 0.64 -9.97 -13.04
C LEU A 123 -0.11 -10.07 -14.38
N ASP A 124 -0.27 -8.91 -15.02
CA ASP A 124 -0.66 -8.87 -16.41
C ASP A 124 0.51 -9.25 -17.35
N LYS A 125 0.26 -9.24 -18.66
CA LYS A 125 1.26 -9.64 -19.67
C LYS A 125 2.47 -8.70 -19.72
N GLU A 126 2.26 -7.39 -19.53
CA GLU A 126 3.34 -6.39 -19.52
C GLU A 126 4.25 -6.59 -18.31
N GLU A 127 3.66 -6.80 -17.15
CA GLU A 127 4.40 -7.06 -15.89
C GLU A 127 5.12 -8.41 -15.92
N GLN A 128 4.50 -9.47 -16.49
CA GLN A 128 5.14 -10.78 -16.67
C GLN A 128 6.36 -10.69 -17.59
N LEU A 129 6.25 -9.97 -18.71
CA LEU A 129 7.37 -9.72 -19.60
C LEU A 129 8.49 -8.98 -18.89
N TRP A 130 8.15 -7.87 -18.20
CA TRP A 130 9.12 -7.10 -17.42
C TRP A 130 9.83 -7.98 -16.36
N LEU A 131 9.07 -8.82 -15.62
CA LEU A 131 9.62 -9.72 -14.61
C LEU A 131 10.57 -10.76 -15.24
N SER A 132 10.25 -11.28 -16.42
CA SER A 132 11.09 -12.28 -17.13
C SER A 132 12.46 -11.74 -17.50
N LEU A 133 12.57 -10.43 -17.73
CA LEU A 133 13.80 -9.74 -18.06
C LEU A 133 14.67 -9.41 -16.83
N GLN A 134 14.13 -9.58 -15.62
CA GLN A 134 14.90 -9.33 -14.40
C GLN A 134 15.93 -10.45 -14.14
N PRO A 135 17.06 -10.14 -13.51
CA PRO A 135 18.03 -11.15 -13.08
C PRO A 135 17.33 -12.22 -12.23
N PRO A 136 17.61 -13.53 -12.42
CA PRO A 136 16.92 -14.62 -11.69
C PRO A 136 16.91 -14.44 -10.18
N ALA A 137 18.02 -13.97 -9.59
CA ALA A 137 18.14 -13.72 -8.15
C ALA A 137 17.19 -12.62 -7.63
N TRP A 138 16.70 -11.75 -8.52
CA TRP A 138 15.83 -10.62 -8.19
C TRP A 138 14.34 -10.88 -8.44
N ARG A 139 13.99 -11.92 -9.21
CA ARG A 139 12.61 -12.14 -9.68
C ARG A 139 11.60 -12.28 -8.55
N THR A 140 11.93 -13.00 -7.49
CA THR A 140 11.03 -13.15 -6.34
C THR A 140 10.80 -11.80 -5.63
N THR A 141 11.84 -11.03 -5.41
CA THR A 141 11.72 -9.68 -4.82
C THR A 141 10.96 -8.72 -5.75
N ALA A 142 11.20 -8.78 -7.05
CA ALA A 142 10.49 -7.98 -8.04
C ALA A 142 9.00 -8.34 -8.12
N LEU A 143 8.66 -9.63 -8.09
CA LEU A 143 7.28 -10.10 -8.02
C LEU A 143 6.58 -9.60 -6.74
N THR A 144 7.25 -9.72 -5.59
CA THR A 144 6.73 -9.21 -4.32
C THR A 144 6.56 -7.68 -4.36
N ALA A 145 7.44 -6.96 -5.04
CA ALA A 145 7.34 -5.51 -5.19
C ALA A 145 6.14 -5.09 -6.06
N LEU A 146 5.87 -5.80 -7.16
CA LEU A 146 4.67 -5.60 -7.98
C LEU A 146 3.39 -5.87 -7.18
N PHE A 147 3.35 -6.99 -6.45
CA PHE A 147 2.24 -7.32 -5.57
C PHE A 147 1.99 -6.24 -4.52
N SER A 148 3.04 -5.85 -3.78
CA SER A 148 2.94 -4.84 -2.73
C SER A 148 2.48 -3.48 -3.27
N ALA A 149 2.93 -3.09 -4.47
CA ALA A 149 2.47 -1.86 -5.11
C ALA A 149 0.98 -1.91 -5.48
N LYS A 150 0.49 -3.04 -6.02
CA LYS A 150 -0.94 -3.25 -6.29
C LYS A 150 -1.78 -3.20 -5.02
N GLU A 151 -1.35 -3.87 -3.95
CA GLU A 151 -1.99 -3.82 -2.63
C GLU A 151 -2.02 -2.41 -2.05
N CYS A 152 -0.93 -1.66 -2.17
CA CYS A 152 -0.83 -0.29 -1.71
C CYS A 152 -1.83 0.62 -2.43
N ILE A 153 -1.92 0.53 -3.78
CA ILE A 153 -2.90 1.27 -4.59
C ILE A 153 -4.32 0.87 -4.20
N PHE A 154 -4.60 -0.44 -4.09
CA PHE A 154 -5.90 -0.94 -3.68
C PHE A 154 -6.33 -0.37 -2.33
N LYS A 155 -5.48 -0.44 -1.31
CA LYS A 155 -5.76 0.09 0.04
C LYS A 155 -5.96 1.61 0.04
N CYS A 156 -5.30 2.33 -0.85
CA CYS A 156 -5.44 3.78 -0.97
C CYS A 156 -6.74 4.20 -1.68
N GLN A 157 -7.11 3.52 -2.77
CA GLN A 157 -8.28 3.87 -3.56
C GLN A 157 -9.60 3.38 -2.94
N PHE A 158 -9.58 2.25 -2.21
CA PHE A 158 -10.79 1.60 -1.71
C PHE A 158 -11.65 2.50 -0.80
N PRO A 159 -11.10 3.29 0.15
CA PRO A 159 -11.90 4.23 0.95
C PRO A 159 -12.61 5.32 0.13
N ILE A 160 -12.22 5.54 -1.13
CA ILE A 160 -12.79 6.55 -2.02
C ILE A 160 -13.81 5.92 -2.97
N SER A 161 -13.44 4.80 -3.61
CA SER A 161 -14.27 4.15 -4.64
C SER A 161 -15.30 3.18 -4.07
N HIS A 162 -15.03 2.60 -2.90
CA HIS A 162 -15.77 1.45 -2.33
C HIS A 162 -15.91 0.27 -3.31
N ARG A 163 -14.99 0.16 -4.28
CA ARG A 163 -15.00 -0.90 -5.31
C ARG A 163 -13.89 -1.90 -5.04
N MET A 164 -14.29 -3.16 -4.90
CA MET A 164 -13.38 -4.31 -4.97
C MET A 164 -13.07 -4.61 -6.44
N PHE A 165 -11.80 -4.89 -6.73
CA PHE A 165 -11.32 -5.34 -8.04
C PHE A 165 -10.15 -6.31 -7.86
N GLY A 166 -9.84 -7.09 -8.89
CA GLY A 166 -8.71 -8.00 -8.90
C GLY A 166 -7.41 -7.35 -9.38
N PHE A 167 -6.35 -8.12 -9.40
CA PHE A 167 -5.03 -7.63 -9.81
C PHE A 167 -4.98 -7.17 -11.27
N GLU A 168 -5.85 -7.70 -12.13
CA GLU A 168 -5.98 -7.37 -13.55
C GLU A 168 -6.44 -5.93 -13.80
N ALA A 169 -7.08 -5.31 -12.81
CA ALA A 169 -7.53 -3.92 -12.90
C ALA A 169 -6.37 -2.89 -12.90
N LEU A 170 -5.16 -3.32 -12.56
CA LEU A 170 -3.98 -2.46 -12.47
C LEU A 170 -2.78 -3.05 -13.21
N THR A 171 -2.11 -2.23 -14.02
CA THR A 171 -0.75 -2.48 -14.52
C THR A 171 0.23 -1.60 -13.75
N VAL A 172 1.22 -2.20 -13.10
CA VAL A 172 2.20 -1.49 -12.26
C VAL A 172 3.56 -1.37 -12.96
N THR A 173 4.13 -0.19 -12.92
CA THR A 173 5.52 0.09 -13.29
C THR A 173 6.33 0.36 -12.03
N LEU A 174 7.49 -0.28 -11.92
CA LEU A 174 8.44 -0.09 -10.81
C LEU A 174 9.69 0.64 -11.28
N ALA A 175 10.15 1.59 -10.49
CA ALA A 175 11.47 2.20 -10.58
C ALA A 175 12.17 2.06 -9.22
N LEU A 176 12.70 0.86 -8.96
CA LEU A 176 13.24 0.48 -7.65
C LEU A 176 14.48 1.31 -7.28
N GLU A 177 15.32 1.67 -8.25
CA GLU A 177 16.51 2.51 -8.07
C GLU A 177 16.13 3.94 -7.65
N ASP A 178 15.02 4.44 -8.20
CA ASP A 178 14.49 5.78 -7.91
C ASP A 178 13.53 5.79 -6.70
N GLY A 179 13.18 4.62 -6.19
CA GLY A 179 12.32 4.45 -5.02
C GLY A 179 10.86 4.84 -5.26
N TRP A 180 10.31 4.61 -6.46
CA TRP A 180 8.92 4.88 -6.76
C TRP A 180 8.24 3.75 -7.55
N PHE A 181 6.89 3.77 -7.52
CA PHE A 181 6.03 2.94 -8.35
C PHE A 181 4.85 3.75 -8.89
N ALA A 182 4.28 3.30 -9.99
CA ALA A 182 3.02 3.81 -10.53
C ALA A 182 2.15 2.67 -11.02
N GLY A 183 0.83 2.75 -10.80
CA GLY A 183 -0.16 1.83 -11.32
C GLY A 183 -1.16 2.54 -12.21
N ARG A 184 -1.35 2.01 -13.43
CA ARG A 184 -2.34 2.43 -14.40
C ARG A 184 -3.60 1.59 -14.22
N PHE A 185 -4.76 2.25 -14.13
CA PHE A 185 -6.03 1.57 -14.16
C PHE A 185 -6.32 1.01 -15.55
N ASN A 186 -6.65 -0.26 -15.66
CA ASN A 186 -7.03 -0.94 -16.90
C ASN A 186 -8.53 -0.86 -17.17
N GLU A 187 -9.32 -0.56 -16.14
CA GLU A 187 -10.77 -0.42 -16.19
C GLU A 187 -11.26 0.80 -15.40
N ASN A 188 -12.54 1.14 -15.56
CA ASN A 188 -13.15 2.23 -14.80
C ASN A 188 -13.49 1.79 -13.37
N VAL A 189 -12.87 2.42 -12.39
CA VAL A 189 -13.13 2.25 -10.95
C VAL A 189 -13.49 3.63 -10.37
N SER A 190 -14.75 4.05 -10.54
CA SER A 190 -15.17 5.42 -10.17
C SER A 190 -14.70 5.82 -8.76
N PRO A 191 -14.08 7.00 -8.59
CA PRO A 191 -13.98 8.11 -9.55
C PRO A 191 -12.83 7.97 -10.56
N PHE A 192 -11.99 6.94 -10.47
CA PHE A 192 -10.86 6.68 -11.37
C PHE A 192 -11.36 6.09 -12.70
N ARG A 193 -10.68 6.41 -13.79
CA ARG A 193 -10.98 5.93 -15.14
C ARG A 193 -9.87 5.04 -15.66
N ALA A 194 -10.19 4.16 -16.60
CA ALA A 194 -9.18 3.45 -17.37
C ALA A 194 -8.17 4.44 -17.96
N GLY A 195 -6.88 4.16 -17.79
CA GLY A 195 -5.77 5.05 -18.17
C GLY A 195 -5.34 6.06 -17.11
N ASP A 196 -6.07 6.24 -16.01
CA ASP A 196 -5.60 7.04 -14.88
C ASP A 196 -4.44 6.35 -14.15
N TYR A 197 -3.54 7.14 -13.57
CA TYR A 197 -2.39 6.65 -12.82
C TYR A 197 -2.47 7.05 -11.35
N LEU A 198 -2.10 6.13 -10.49
CA LEU A 198 -1.78 6.39 -9.08
C LEU A 198 -0.35 5.92 -8.82
N GLY A 199 0.38 6.66 -8.00
CA GLY A 199 1.76 6.32 -7.71
C GLY A 199 2.19 6.65 -6.29
N GLY A 200 3.30 6.07 -5.89
CA GLY A 200 3.85 6.22 -4.56
C GLY A 200 5.34 5.90 -4.49
N LYS A 201 5.80 5.78 -3.27
CA LYS A 201 7.17 5.43 -2.93
C LYS A 201 7.30 3.95 -2.59
N ILE A 202 8.42 3.37 -2.98
CA ILE A 202 8.80 2.00 -2.65
C ILE A 202 10.22 1.99 -2.06
N ALA A 203 10.43 1.14 -1.07
CA ALA A 203 11.74 0.88 -0.49
C ALA A 203 11.95 -0.61 -0.24
N LEU A 204 13.19 -1.03 -0.41
CA LEU A 204 13.68 -2.35 -0.02
C LEU A 204 14.56 -2.17 1.21
N ALA A 205 14.10 -2.63 2.36
CA ALA A 205 14.82 -2.44 3.62
C ALA A 205 14.56 -3.58 4.60
N GLU A 206 15.59 -4.00 5.32
CA GLU A 206 15.51 -5.03 6.37
C GLU A 206 14.83 -6.35 5.87
N GLY A 207 15.09 -6.76 4.62
CA GLY A 207 14.49 -7.95 4.02
C GLY A 207 12.98 -7.82 3.69
N HIS A 208 12.46 -6.59 3.63
CA HIS A 208 11.08 -6.29 3.28
C HIS A 208 10.99 -5.36 2.07
N VAL A 209 9.92 -5.52 1.32
CA VAL A 209 9.38 -4.54 0.39
C VAL A 209 8.37 -3.70 1.15
N VAL A 210 8.48 -2.38 1.06
CA VAL A 210 7.54 -1.43 1.67
C VAL A 210 7.08 -0.44 0.63
N THR A 211 5.79 -0.33 0.44
CA THR A 211 5.16 0.63 -0.47
C THR A 211 4.26 1.58 0.29
N ALA A 212 4.23 2.84 -0.13
CA ALA A 212 3.44 3.87 0.53
C ALA A 212 3.01 4.95 -0.45
N MET A 213 1.77 5.42 -0.31
CA MET A 213 1.23 6.52 -1.10
C MET A 213 0.16 7.29 -0.34
N THR A 214 -0.13 8.49 -0.81
CA THR A 214 -1.28 9.29 -0.37
C THR A 214 -2.02 9.85 -1.58
N LEU A 215 -3.33 10.02 -1.44
CA LEU A 215 -4.12 10.83 -2.36
C LEU A 215 -4.43 12.19 -1.72
N PRO A 216 -4.33 13.28 -2.47
CA PRO A 216 -4.67 14.61 -1.98
C PRO A 216 -6.18 14.77 -1.77
N ALA A 217 -6.59 15.64 -0.86
CA ALA A 217 -7.99 16.03 -0.70
C ALA A 217 -8.51 16.70 -1.99
N ILE A 218 -9.77 16.44 -2.34
CA ILE A 218 -10.43 16.99 -3.54
C ILE A 218 -10.40 18.52 -3.45
N GLY A 219 -9.71 19.14 -4.38
CA GLY A 219 -9.42 20.58 -4.42
C GLY A 219 -8.01 20.90 -4.96
N SER A 220 -7.10 19.92 -4.91
CA SER A 220 -5.78 20.00 -5.55
C SER A 220 -5.71 19.08 -6.80
N THR A 221 -6.64 19.27 -7.73
CA THR A 221 -6.74 18.53 -9.00
C THR A 221 -5.44 18.54 -9.82
N SER A 222 -4.54 19.46 -9.52
CA SER A 222 -3.22 19.58 -10.12
C SER A 222 -2.28 18.40 -9.78
N MET A 223 -2.38 17.82 -8.57
CA MET A 223 -1.37 16.87 -8.08
C MET A 223 -1.59 15.42 -8.54
N VAL A 224 -2.85 15.00 -8.72
CA VAL A 224 -3.16 13.68 -9.28
C VAL A 224 -2.75 13.62 -10.76
N ARG A 225 -2.95 14.72 -11.49
CA ARG A 225 -2.44 14.86 -12.87
C ARG A 225 -0.92 14.90 -12.92
N THR A 226 -0.25 15.64 -12.02
CA THR A 226 1.21 15.78 -12.03
C THR A 226 1.94 14.48 -11.71
N LEU A 227 1.43 13.66 -10.77
CA LEU A 227 1.97 12.32 -10.52
C LEU A 227 1.66 11.36 -11.66
N GLY A 228 0.47 11.47 -12.27
CA GLY A 228 0.08 10.72 -13.46
C GLY A 228 0.90 11.13 -14.69
N ASP A 229 1.17 12.41 -14.87
CA ASP A 229 1.99 12.93 -15.97
C ASP A 229 3.45 12.53 -15.80
N PHE A 230 4.01 12.62 -14.59
CA PHE A 230 5.35 12.15 -14.28
C PHE A 230 5.48 10.63 -14.46
N ALA A 231 4.51 9.85 -14.00
CA ALA A 231 4.49 8.41 -14.20
C ALA A 231 4.36 8.05 -15.68
N ARG A 232 3.55 8.77 -16.46
CA ARG A 232 3.47 8.61 -17.92
C ARG A 232 4.78 8.92 -18.62
N GLU A 233 5.41 10.02 -18.30
CA GLU A 233 6.70 10.41 -18.89
C GLU A 233 7.77 9.38 -18.62
N GLN A 234 7.85 8.87 -17.40
CA GLN A 234 8.81 7.83 -17.02
C GLN A 234 8.50 6.48 -17.68
N CYS A 235 7.23 6.10 -17.80
CA CYS A 235 6.81 4.92 -18.54
C CYS A 235 7.13 5.04 -20.03
N GLN A 236 6.87 6.19 -20.65
CA GLN A 236 7.13 6.44 -22.06
C GLN A 236 8.63 6.37 -22.36
N GLN A 237 9.46 7.03 -21.56
CA GLN A 237 10.93 6.99 -21.73
C GLN A 237 11.52 5.59 -21.64
N ARG A 238 10.95 4.70 -20.80
CA ARG A 238 11.39 3.30 -20.70
C ARG A 238 10.95 2.44 -21.89
N HIS A 239 9.73 2.65 -22.40
CA HIS A 239 9.27 1.99 -23.63
C HIS A 239 10.17 2.33 -24.82
N ASP A 240 10.53 3.60 -24.96
CA ASP A 240 11.40 4.09 -26.02
C ASP A 240 12.82 3.52 -25.90
N THR A 241 13.32 3.32 -24.67
CA THR A 241 14.65 2.72 -24.42
C THR A 241 14.67 1.23 -24.77
N ILE A 242 13.60 0.48 -24.48
CA ILE A 242 13.49 -0.96 -24.82
C ILE A 242 13.35 -1.15 -26.34
N ALA A 243 12.61 -0.27 -27.02
CA ALA A 243 12.43 -0.31 -28.47
C ALA A 243 13.73 -0.05 -29.26
N VAL A 244 14.68 0.72 -28.69
CA VAL A 244 15.96 1.05 -29.31
C VAL A 244 17.03 -0.04 -29.10
N THR A 245 16.85 -0.94 -28.12
CA THR A 245 17.81 -2.01 -27.79
C THR A 245 17.44 -3.39 -28.33
N SER A 246 16.37 -3.50 -29.12
CA SER A 246 16.05 -4.75 -29.83
C SER A 246 16.76 -4.76 -31.20
N PRO A 247 17.63 -5.77 -31.44
CA PRO A 247 18.36 -5.91 -32.71
C PRO A 247 17.44 -6.27 -33.87
#